data_37020cc9227b775b8309abd297a8ed01
#
_entry.id   37020cc9227b775b8309abd297a8ed01
#
_cell.length_a   1.000
_cell.length_b   1.000
_cell.length_c   1.000
_cell.angle_alpha   90.00
_cell.angle_beta   90.00
_cell.angle_gamma   90.00
#
_symmetry.space_group_name_H-M   'P 1'
#
loop_
_entity.id
_entity.type
_entity.pdbx_description
1 polymer ?
#
loop_
_entity_poly.entity_id
_entity_poly.type
_entity_poly.pdbx_seq_one_letter_code
_entity_poly.pdbx_strand_id
1 'polypeptide(L)'
;MNSEGLKRAELKKIKDTVKQNRKRRRTEAYQARSDEDHLDTGEPIIVQDASTEATEEQCVQADDPPEILGIHTQPLEVEYSPLTFHEAPSQSPSIAPTPTATTYFRFGYHREAELLMHYLDHVFALQFRFHTPSVANGGRGWLLWLLTETKPLYHAALSLGALHQHSLLARSVRGQRYHDTLNELNEHHNRALQELQIFLQSSYEVSTGAGSGRKRRLQILACGVQFISFELFRGGTSQWQVHLDALATVVRGMDSVGNNTSPGTHDPGTPSGNEPHRLESNAEDFLVGAVLWFDIMSCASTNEAPRLRAEALDLLQGQIDLANIIGCQPWVALAVGDIAALSAWKTEATSTCSLSFWKLFEQGDPIRKRLADGIASLRTEIDESFAALGLSHLGTMGAYLVLTNPGVQQEAFIRAITLVFAHAAQVYLNTVISGADPKLDDVRNSVVDTMNALQELQFICDTQALRNLIWPICIAGSMAEDVPTQSYFGSLIQDLGEEAHAFGNTTDTLRIMQKCWASRDNNGSEVWDWAAAMESLGQRVLLV
;
A
#
# COMPACT_ATOMS: atom_id res chain seq x y z
N MET A 1 -28.77 30.04 27.85
CA MET A 1 -27.29 29.81 27.71
C MET A 1 -27.10 28.87 26.54
N ASN A 2 -26.36 29.32 25.52
CA ASN A 2 -26.33 28.67 24.18
C ASN A 2 -25.58 27.32 24.24
N SER A 3 -26.22 26.24 23.80
CA SER A 3 -25.68 24.88 23.67
C SER A 3 -24.36 24.82 22.86
N GLU A 4 -24.18 25.69 21.88
CA GLU A 4 -22.93 25.80 21.10
C GLU A 4 -21.73 26.34 21.88
N GLY A 5 -21.94 27.23 22.83
CA GLY A 5 -20.86 27.75 23.68
C GLY A 5 -20.28 26.70 24.62
N LEU A 6 -21.15 25.82 25.14
CA LEU A 6 -20.74 24.68 25.96
C LEU A 6 -19.95 23.64 25.14
N LYS A 7 -20.40 23.31 23.93
CA LYS A 7 -19.71 22.37 23.03
C LYS A 7 -18.31 22.87 22.62
N ARG A 8 -18.17 24.18 22.35
CA ARG A 8 -16.85 24.78 22.03
C ARG A 8 -15.91 24.77 23.24
N ALA A 9 -16.41 24.98 24.45
CA ALA A 9 -15.60 24.94 25.68
C ALA A 9 -15.12 23.51 26.00
N GLU A 10 -15.98 22.50 25.79
CA GLU A 10 -15.61 21.10 25.97
C GLU A 10 -14.59 20.62 24.92
N LEU A 11 -14.79 20.97 23.64
CA LEU A 11 -13.83 20.68 22.57
C LEU A 11 -12.46 21.29 22.86
N LYS A 12 -12.41 22.50 23.42
CA LYS A 12 -11.16 23.14 23.82
C LYS A 12 -10.48 22.37 24.97
N LYS A 13 -11.25 21.94 25.97
CA LYS A 13 -10.72 21.13 27.09
C LYS A 13 -10.11 19.80 26.60
N ILE A 14 -10.80 19.11 25.69
CA ILE A 14 -10.32 17.84 25.11
C ILE A 14 -9.03 18.08 24.31
N LYS A 15 -8.96 19.11 23.47
CA LYS A 15 -7.75 19.48 22.72
C LYS A 15 -6.56 19.77 23.66
N ASP A 16 -6.79 20.47 24.75
CA ASP A 16 -5.75 20.80 25.71
C ASP A 16 -5.27 19.56 26.48
N THR A 17 -6.16 18.63 26.82
CA THR A 17 -5.81 17.36 27.48
C THR A 17 -5.01 16.44 26.53
N VAL A 18 -5.40 16.32 25.27
CA VAL A 18 -4.67 15.54 24.27
C VAL A 18 -3.28 16.13 24.01
N LYS A 19 -3.18 17.47 23.93
CA LYS A 19 -1.89 18.15 23.78
C LYS A 19 -0.96 17.94 24.98
N GLN A 20 -1.51 17.94 26.19
CA GLN A 20 -0.76 17.65 27.43
C GLN A 20 -0.31 16.18 27.48
N ASN A 21 -1.15 15.23 27.12
CA ASN A 21 -0.79 13.82 27.09
C ASN A 21 0.27 13.52 26.02
N ARG A 22 0.20 14.15 24.84
CA ARG A 22 1.23 14.05 23.79
C ARG A 22 2.57 14.63 24.27
N LYS A 23 2.53 15.75 24.98
CA LYS A 23 3.73 16.36 25.56
C LYS A 23 4.35 15.45 26.64
N ARG A 24 3.51 14.84 27.52
CA ARG A 24 3.95 13.90 28.55
C ARG A 24 4.61 12.65 27.94
N ARG A 25 3.98 12.01 26.95
CA ARG A 25 4.56 10.85 26.26
C ARG A 25 5.88 11.18 25.55
N ARG A 26 6.00 12.38 24.99
CA ARG A 26 7.27 12.84 24.41
C ARG A 26 8.35 13.02 25.46
N THR A 27 8.01 13.53 26.63
CA THR A 27 8.95 13.71 27.75
C THR A 27 9.35 12.36 28.35
N GLU A 28 8.40 11.43 28.51
CA GLU A 28 8.64 10.06 28.97
C GLU A 28 9.52 9.26 27.99
N ALA A 29 9.30 9.41 26.69
CA ALA A 29 10.13 8.79 25.65
C ALA A 29 11.54 9.41 25.58
N TYR A 30 11.67 10.70 25.86
CA TYR A 30 12.97 11.37 25.92
C TYR A 30 13.75 10.98 27.19
N GLN A 31 13.05 10.83 28.32
CA GLN A 31 13.65 10.35 29.57
C GLN A 31 14.08 8.88 29.47
N ALA A 32 13.27 8.01 28.86
CA ALA A 32 13.64 6.62 28.63
C ALA A 32 14.89 6.47 27.76
N ARG A 33 15.06 7.35 26.74
CA ARG A 33 16.29 7.38 25.93
C ARG A 33 17.49 7.95 26.69
N SER A 34 17.27 8.89 27.59
CA SER A 34 18.34 9.47 28.42
C SER A 34 18.84 8.49 29.49
N ASP A 35 17.97 7.59 29.95
CA ASP A 35 18.33 6.58 30.96
C ASP A 35 19.07 5.37 30.31
N GLU A 36 18.88 5.10 29.02
CA GLU A 36 19.68 4.11 28.27
C GLU A 36 21.10 4.61 27.96
N ASP A 37 21.30 5.92 27.75
CA ASP A 37 22.62 6.51 27.45
C ASP A 37 23.50 6.70 28.72
N HIS A 38 22.99 6.48 29.93
CA HIS A 38 23.72 6.67 31.20
C HIS A 38 24.31 5.38 31.77
N LEU A 39 24.26 4.25 31.08
CA LEU A 39 24.82 2.98 31.55
C LEU A 39 26.25 2.67 31.08
N ASP A 40 26.88 3.56 30.32
CA ASP A 40 28.30 3.35 29.95
C ASP A 40 29.07 4.69 29.94
N THR A 41 30.02 4.81 30.84
CA THR A 41 31.23 5.61 30.99
C THR A 41 31.33 6.46 32.26
N GLY A 42 32.34 6.13 33.05
CA GLY A 42 32.76 6.91 34.20
C GLY A 42 33.72 8.04 33.82
N GLU A 43 33.72 9.02 34.73
CA GLU A 43 34.63 10.13 35.07
C GLU A 43 34.31 11.53 34.52
N PRO A 44 34.47 12.57 35.40
CA PRO A 44 33.88 13.87 35.19
C PRO A 44 34.88 14.92 34.68
N ILE A 45 34.41 15.81 33.80
CA ILE A 45 35.10 17.06 33.48
C ILE A 45 34.23 18.27 33.85
N ILE A 46 34.84 19.15 34.62
CA ILE A 46 34.38 20.42 35.16
C ILE A 46 34.03 21.41 34.05
N VAL A 47 32.86 22.04 34.12
CA VAL A 47 32.48 23.19 33.29
C VAL A 47 32.38 24.43 34.14
N GLN A 48 33.15 25.45 33.78
CA GLN A 48 33.04 26.81 34.31
C GLN A 48 32.00 27.61 33.54
N ASP A 49 31.18 28.35 34.28
CA ASP A 49 30.26 29.39 33.84
C ASP A 49 30.97 30.59 33.20
N ALA A 50 30.35 31.15 32.15
CA ALA A 50 30.46 32.55 31.80
C ALA A 50 29.22 33.09 31.11
N SER A 51 28.48 33.90 31.86
CA SER A 51 27.46 34.82 31.39
C SER A 51 28.10 36.04 30.71
N THR A 52 27.49 36.62 29.68
CA THR A 52 27.22 38.07 29.52
C THR A 52 26.58 38.46 28.19
N GLU A 53 25.44 39.07 28.29
CA GLU A 53 24.88 40.32 27.72
C GLU A 53 24.86 40.62 26.21
N ALA A 54 23.70 41.13 25.85
CA ALA A 54 23.18 41.66 24.63
C ALA A 54 23.97 42.82 23.99
N THR A 55 23.92 42.97 22.66
CA THR A 55 23.72 44.28 21.98
C THR A 55 23.24 44.12 20.52
N GLU A 56 22.56 45.14 20.09
CA GLU A 56 21.72 45.40 18.93
C GLU A 56 22.40 45.40 17.54
N GLU A 57 21.53 45.14 16.58
CA GLU A 57 21.46 45.72 15.21
C GLU A 57 22.68 45.68 14.28
N GLN A 58 22.51 44.90 13.16
CA GLN A 58 22.71 45.48 11.82
C GLN A 58 22.11 44.59 10.75
N CYS A 59 21.27 45.23 9.95
CA CYS A 59 20.65 44.75 8.72
C CYS A 59 21.73 44.51 7.65
N VAL A 60 21.86 43.27 7.12
CA VAL A 60 22.58 42.99 5.88
C VAL A 60 21.79 41.97 5.07
N GLN A 61 21.67 42.27 3.81
CA GLN A 61 21.03 41.69 2.65
C GLN A 61 20.93 40.14 2.61
N ALA A 62 19.81 39.73 2.02
CA ALA A 62 19.48 38.38 1.60
C ALA A 62 20.60 37.75 0.73
N ASP A 63 21.13 36.65 1.18
CA ASP A 63 21.82 35.67 0.38
C ASP A 63 20.97 34.40 0.31
N ASP A 64 20.99 33.81 -0.89
CA ASP A 64 20.22 32.65 -1.31
C ASP A 64 20.30 31.47 -0.33
N PRO A 65 19.23 30.66 -0.20
CA PRO A 65 19.28 29.46 0.61
C PRO A 65 20.27 28.45 -0.02
N PRO A 66 21.02 27.70 0.80
CA PRO A 66 21.93 26.70 0.30
C PRO A 66 21.15 25.61 -0.45
N GLU A 67 21.57 25.34 -1.67
CA GLU A 67 21.18 24.17 -2.45
C GLU A 67 21.21 22.93 -1.55
N ILE A 68 20.05 22.37 -1.30
CA ILE A 68 19.93 21.02 -0.75
C ILE A 68 20.55 20.12 -1.82
N LEU A 69 21.72 19.59 -1.52
CA LEU A 69 22.39 18.56 -2.28
C LEU A 69 21.37 17.47 -2.65
N GLY A 70 20.90 17.55 -3.89
CA GLY A 70 20.10 16.51 -4.49
C GLY A 70 20.89 15.21 -4.42
N ILE A 71 20.36 14.26 -3.66
CA ILE A 71 20.80 12.88 -3.76
C ILE A 71 20.39 12.44 -5.16
N HIS A 72 21.29 12.58 -6.12
CA HIS A 72 21.22 11.87 -7.38
C HIS A 72 21.30 10.39 -7.05
N THR A 73 20.15 9.77 -6.83
CA THR A 73 20.01 8.35 -7.09
C THR A 73 20.10 8.20 -8.60
N GLN A 74 21.31 7.94 -9.10
CA GLN A 74 21.45 7.45 -10.47
C GLN A 74 20.59 6.17 -10.55
N PRO A 75 19.72 6.03 -11.55
CA PRO A 75 19.13 4.75 -11.86
C PRO A 75 20.29 3.79 -12.14
N LEU A 76 20.36 2.69 -11.40
CA LEU A 76 21.17 1.55 -11.82
C LEU A 76 20.53 1.06 -13.13
N GLU A 77 21.06 1.52 -14.25
CA GLU A 77 20.76 0.94 -15.56
C GLU A 77 21.27 -0.50 -15.55
N VAL A 78 20.35 -1.41 -15.21
CA VAL A 78 20.53 -2.80 -15.55
C VAL A 78 20.10 -2.91 -17.01
N GLU A 79 21.07 -2.98 -17.92
CA GLU A 79 20.81 -3.29 -19.33
C GLU A 79 20.07 -4.63 -19.42
N TYR A 80 18.78 -4.55 -19.66
CA TYR A 80 17.99 -5.71 -20.09
C TYR A 80 18.23 -5.90 -21.59
N SER A 81 19.11 -6.82 -21.93
CA SER A 81 19.19 -7.33 -23.29
C SER A 81 17.92 -8.14 -23.59
N PRO A 82 17.20 -7.84 -24.70
CA PRO A 82 16.07 -8.65 -25.10
C PRO A 82 16.55 -10.06 -25.47
N LEU A 83 15.96 -11.08 -24.85
CA LEU A 83 16.23 -12.49 -25.10
C LEU A 83 15.83 -12.84 -26.54
N THR A 84 16.81 -12.90 -27.42
CA THR A 84 16.68 -13.57 -28.72
C THR A 84 16.79 -15.08 -28.53
N PHE A 85 15.73 -15.80 -28.91
CA PHE A 85 15.72 -17.26 -28.95
C PHE A 85 16.68 -17.75 -30.04
N HIS A 86 17.76 -18.43 -29.64
CA HIS A 86 18.55 -19.29 -30.50
C HIS A 86 18.30 -20.74 -30.14
N GLU A 87 17.82 -21.51 -31.12
CA GLU A 87 17.75 -22.96 -31.06
C GLU A 87 19.16 -23.56 -30.87
N ALA A 88 19.32 -24.44 -29.89
CA ALA A 88 20.52 -25.23 -29.69
C ALA A 88 20.27 -26.71 -30.01
N PRO A 89 21.29 -27.42 -30.56
CA PRO A 89 21.12 -28.77 -31.11
C PRO A 89 21.09 -29.85 -30.02
N SER A 90 20.30 -30.86 -30.28
CA SER A 90 20.08 -32.08 -29.51
C SER A 90 21.35 -32.89 -29.30
N GLN A 91 21.73 -33.14 -28.05
CA GLN A 91 22.52 -34.27 -27.64
C GLN A 91 21.95 -34.88 -26.37
N SER A 92 21.60 -36.16 -26.44
CA SER A 92 21.11 -36.97 -25.34
C SER A 92 22.25 -37.37 -24.37
N PRO A 93 22.04 -37.28 -23.05
CA PRO A 93 22.79 -38.11 -22.14
C PRO A 93 21.93 -39.01 -21.24
N SER A 94 22.41 -40.20 -21.15
CA SER A 94 22.36 -41.28 -20.15
C SER A 94 21.62 -40.98 -18.84
N ILE A 95 20.68 -41.88 -18.54
CA ILE A 95 19.85 -41.96 -17.34
C ILE A 95 20.69 -42.38 -16.13
N ALA A 96 20.77 -41.52 -15.12
CA ALA A 96 21.16 -41.89 -13.75
C ALA A 96 19.95 -41.68 -12.80
N PRO A 97 19.77 -42.50 -11.76
CA PRO A 97 18.57 -42.53 -10.94
C PRO A 97 18.45 -41.26 -10.08
N THR A 98 17.29 -40.62 -10.15
CA THR A 98 16.91 -39.45 -9.36
C THR A 98 16.80 -39.82 -7.87
N PRO A 99 17.51 -39.13 -6.96
CA PRO A 99 17.13 -39.14 -5.55
C PRO A 99 15.94 -38.23 -5.36
N THR A 100 14.87 -38.72 -4.79
CA THR A 100 13.78 -37.94 -4.19
C THR A 100 14.36 -37.07 -3.08
N ALA A 101 14.85 -35.91 -3.46
CA ALA A 101 15.35 -34.91 -2.53
C ALA A 101 14.18 -34.16 -1.94
N THR A 102 13.69 -34.61 -0.80
CA THR A 102 13.01 -33.72 0.16
C THR A 102 14.03 -32.67 0.56
N THR A 103 13.99 -31.55 -0.12
CA THR A 103 14.92 -30.42 0.13
C THR A 103 14.48 -29.75 1.42
N TYR A 104 14.96 -30.25 2.56
CA TYR A 104 14.94 -29.50 3.80
C TYR A 104 15.77 -28.23 3.57
N PHE A 105 15.15 -27.07 3.67
CA PHE A 105 15.86 -25.81 3.76
C PHE A 105 16.79 -25.86 4.98
N ARG A 106 18.05 -26.12 4.78
CA ARG A 106 19.07 -25.80 5.76
C ARG A 106 19.22 -24.29 5.73
N PHE A 107 18.77 -23.61 6.77
CA PHE A 107 19.17 -22.22 7.02
C PHE A 107 20.71 -22.20 7.07
N GLY A 108 21.33 -21.91 5.91
CA GLY A 108 22.77 -22.08 5.74
C GLY A 108 23.58 -21.00 6.43
N TYR A 109 22.98 -19.84 6.72
CA TYR A 109 23.69 -18.68 7.26
C TYR A 109 22.80 -17.93 8.25
N HIS A 110 23.37 -17.54 9.39
CA HIS A 110 22.69 -16.71 10.39
C HIS A 110 22.09 -15.44 9.76
N ARG A 111 22.78 -14.86 8.79
CA ARG A 111 22.36 -13.62 8.13
C ARG A 111 21.08 -13.75 7.30
N GLU A 112 20.91 -14.84 6.56
CA GLU A 112 19.65 -15.10 5.85
C GLU A 112 18.47 -15.28 6.82
N ALA A 113 18.69 -15.93 7.96
CA ALA A 113 17.69 -16.06 9.00
C ALA A 113 17.30 -14.69 9.61
N GLU A 114 18.28 -13.82 9.88
CA GLU A 114 18.04 -12.45 10.33
C GLU A 114 17.20 -11.64 9.32
N LEU A 115 17.55 -11.72 8.02
CA LEU A 115 16.80 -11.03 6.96
C LEU A 115 15.39 -11.58 6.81
N LEU A 116 15.21 -12.90 6.91
CA LEU A 116 13.89 -13.52 6.84
C LEU A 116 13.01 -13.11 8.01
N MET A 117 13.55 -13.15 9.24
CA MET A 117 12.80 -12.69 10.42
C MET A 117 12.47 -11.21 10.30
N HIS A 118 13.41 -10.38 9.86
CA HIS A 118 13.18 -8.97 9.62
C HIS A 118 12.07 -8.73 8.58
N TYR A 119 12.04 -9.53 7.49
CA TYR A 119 10.96 -9.49 6.51
C TYR A 119 9.61 -9.84 7.16
N LEU A 120 9.53 -10.94 7.90
CA LEU A 120 8.29 -11.42 8.51
C LEU A 120 7.74 -10.47 9.58
N ASP A 121 8.62 -9.87 10.38
CA ASP A 121 8.23 -9.05 11.52
C ASP A 121 7.94 -7.59 11.13
N HIS A 122 8.67 -7.06 10.14
CA HIS A 122 8.59 -5.64 9.78
C HIS A 122 8.05 -5.42 8.36
N VAL A 123 8.69 -6.02 7.35
CA VAL A 123 8.41 -5.69 5.96
C VAL A 123 7.03 -6.16 5.52
N PHE A 124 6.65 -7.39 5.87
CA PHE A 124 5.32 -7.91 5.55
C PHE A 124 4.20 -7.06 6.16
N ALA A 125 4.41 -6.55 7.37
CA ALA A 125 3.48 -5.64 8.03
C ALA A 125 3.41 -4.25 7.36
N LEU A 126 4.47 -3.82 6.67
CA LEU A 126 4.46 -2.60 5.84
C LEU A 126 3.76 -2.82 4.51
N GLN A 127 3.90 -4.01 3.90
CA GLN A 127 3.21 -4.36 2.66
C GLN A 127 1.69 -4.47 2.85
N PHE A 128 1.27 -5.10 3.95
CA PHE A 128 -0.13 -5.45 4.22
C PHE A 128 -0.49 -5.07 5.65
N ARG A 129 -0.47 -3.77 5.91
CA ARG A 129 -0.68 -3.17 7.24
C ARG A 129 -2.00 -3.59 7.89
N PHE A 130 -3.02 -3.73 7.08
CA PHE A 130 -4.38 -4.01 7.54
C PHE A 130 -4.67 -5.52 7.60
N HIS A 131 -3.72 -6.35 7.16
CA HIS A 131 -3.91 -7.79 7.21
C HIS A 131 -3.92 -8.30 8.65
N THR A 132 -5.06 -8.85 9.04
CA THR A 132 -5.25 -9.47 10.36
C THR A 132 -5.30 -10.99 10.20
N PRO A 133 -4.20 -11.70 10.51
CA PRO A 133 -4.17 -13.15 10.35
C PRO A 133 -5.10 -13.82 11.37
N SER A 134 -6.07 -14.60 10.89
CA SER A 134 -6.97 -15.38 11.74
C SER A 134 -6.23 -16.58 12.33
N VAL A 135 -6.15 -16.66 13.65
CA VAL A 135 -5.58 -17.82 14.36
C VAL A 135 -6.33 -19.10 14.03
N ALA A 136 -7.66 -19.04 13.89
CA ALA A 136 -8.49 -20.17 13.50
C ALA A 136 -8.12 -20.72 12.11
N ASN A 137 -7.64 -19.85 11.21
CA ASN A 137 -7.22 -20.22 9.86
C ASN A 137 -5.70 -20.50 9.74
N GLY A 138 -4.98 -20.64 10.87
CA GLY A 138 -3.55 -20.92 10.86
C GLY A 138 -2.65 -19.70 10.72
N GLY A 139 -3.19 -18.49 10.87
CA GLY A 139 -2.41 -17.26 10.87
C GLY A 139 -1.66 -17.01 9.56
N ARG A 140 -0.38 -16.67 9.66
CA ARG A 140 0.54 -16.50 8.52
C ARG A 140 1.26 -17.81 8.14
N GLY A 141 0.75 -18.98 8.56
CA GLY A 141 1.36 -20.28 8.25
C GLY A 141 1.49 -20.54 6.75
N TRP A 142 0.53 -20.09 5.94
CA TRP A 142 0.55 -20.18 4.48
C TRP A 142 1.77 -19.44 3.88
N LEU A 143 2.15 -18.28 4.43
CA LEU A 143 3.30 -17.51 3.95
C LEU A 143 4.61 -18.23 4.24
N LEU A 144 4.77 -18.72 5.47
CA LEU A 144 5.96 -19.48 5.85
C LEU A 144 6.08 -20.76 5.02
N TRP A 145 4.98 -21.48 4.80
CA TRP A 145 4.94 -22.64 3.92
C TRP A 145 5.42 -22.31 2.50
N LEU A 146 4.89 -21.25 1.87
CA LEU A 146 5.32 -20.84 0.54
C LEU A 146 6.80 -20.41 0.51
N LEU A 147 7.28 -19.69 1.52
CA LEU A 147 8.68 -19.27 1.63
C LEU A 147 9.64 -20.45 1.72
N THR A 148 9.26 -21.54 2.42
CA THR A 148 10.10 -22.73 2.55
C THR A 148 10.09 -23.63 1.30
N GLU A 149 9.03 -23.59 0.51
CA GLU A 149 8.84 -24.43 -0.66
C GLU A 149 9.27 -23.77 -1.99
N THR A 150 9.52 -22.45 -1.97
CA THR A 150 9.68 -21.64 -3.19
C THR A 150 10.94 -20.79 -3.13
N LYS A 151 12.03 -21.30 -3.70
CA LYS A 151 13.33 -20.60 -3.69
C LYS A 151 13.28 -19.16 -4.19
N PRO A 152 12.67 -18.85 -5.36
CA PRO A 152 12.59 -17.46 -5.82
C PRO A 152 11.85 -16.57 -4.84
N LEU A 153 10.77 -17.06 -4.19
CA LEU A 153 10.05 -16.32 -3.18
C LEU A 153 10.90 -16.05 -1.93
N TYR A 154 11.66 -17.07 -1.49
CA TYR A 154 12.58 -16.94 -0.37
C TYR A 154 13.58 -15.81 -0.60
N HIS A 155 14.27 -15.81 -1.76
CA HIS A 155 15.23 -14.77 -2.08
C HIS A 155 14.57 -13.39 -2.31
N ALA A 156 13.35 -13.34 -2.85
CA ALA A 156 12.59 -12.09 -2.95
C ALA A 156 12.29 -11.50 -1.56
N ALA A 157 11.88 -12.33 -0.59
CA ALA A 157 11.67 -11.90 0.79
C ALA A 157 12.95 -11.40 1.46
N LEU A 158 14.09 -12.09 1.26
CA LEU A 158 15.39 -11.65 1.77
C LEU A 158 15.82 -10.31 1.15
N SER A 159 15.59 -10.12 -0.14
CA SER A 159 15.91 -8.85 -0.82
C SER A 159 15.09 -7.67 -0.25
N LEU A 160 13.82 -7.89 0.06
CA LEU A 160 12.96 -6.90 0.71
C LEU A 160 13.41 -6.60 2.15
N GLY A 161 13.81 -7.63 2.90
CA GLY A 161 14.41 -7.47 4.24
C GLY A 161 15.69 -6.63 4.19
N ALA A 162 16.58 -6.92 3.23
CA ALA A 162 17.81 -6.17 3.02
C ALA A 162 17.54 -4.73 2.56
N LEU A 163 16.56 -4.50 1.66
CA LEU A 163 16.16 -3.17 1.20
C LEU A 163 15.68 -2.30 2.37
N HIS A 164 14.82 -2.85 3.23
CA HIS A 164 14.33 -2.11 4.39
C HIS A 164 15.47 -1.80 5.39
N GLN A 165 16.32 -2.78 5.72
CA GLN A 165 17.48 -2.53 6.57
C GLN A 165 18.43 -1.51 5.97
N HIS A 166 18.68 -1.56 4.66
CA HIS A 166 19.49 -0.58 3.96
C HIS A 166 18.91 0.83 4.08
N SER A 167 17.59 1.00 3.91
CA SER A 167 16.91 2.28 4.06
C SER A 167 17.02 2.85 5.47
N LEU A 168 16.97 2.00 6.50
CA LEU A 168 17.15 2.39 7.90
C LEU A 168 18.60 2.80 8.20
N LEU A 169 19.58 2.06 7.67
CA LEU A 169 21.01 2.32 7.89
C LEU A 169 21.51 3.56 7.12
N ALA A 170 20.89 3.91 6.01
CA ALA A 170 21.23 5.12 5.24
C ALA A 170 21.20 6.40 6.10
N ARG A 171 20.48 6.36 7.22
CA ARG A 171 20.27 7.47 8.14
C ARG A 171 21.29 7.54 9.27
N SER A 172 21.75 6.39 9.78
CA SER A 172 22.48 6.36 11.03
C SER A 172 23.99 6.45 10.85
N VAL A 173 24.58 5.76 9.89
CA VAL A 173 26.03 5.74 9.64
C VAL A 173 26.32 5.29 8.20
N ARG A 174 26.97 6.13 7.39
CA ARG A 174 27.62 5.70 6.15
C ARG A 174 28.86 4.87 6.49
N GLY A 175 28.66 3.62 6.88
CA GLY A 175 29.72 2.70 7.26
C GLY A 175 29.70 1.42 6.42
N GLN A 176 30.57 0.47 6.76
CA GLN A 176 30.71 -0.82 6.08
C GLN A 176 29.35 -1.55 5.97
N ARG A 177 28.54 -1.54 7.03
CA ARG A 177 27.21 -2.18 7.04
C ARG A 177 26.25 -1.65 5.98
N TYR A 178 26.32 -0.36 5.62
CA TYR A 178 25.52 0.22 4.55
C TYR A 178 25.86 -0.39 3.19
N HIS A 179 27.14 -0.56 2.89
CA HIS A 179 27.59 -1.21 1.65
C HIS A 179 27.28 -2.70 1.65
N ASP A 180 27.41 -3.37 2.79
CA ASP A 180 27.10 -4.80 2.92
C ASP A 180 25.62 -5.06 2.65
N THR A 181 24.70 -4.27 3.22
CA THR A 181 23.25 -4.42 2.97
C THR A 181 22.86 -4.12 1.52
N LEU A 182 23.53 -3.19 0.85
CA LEU A 182 23.30 -2.93 -0.57
C LEU A 182 23.74 -4.12 -1.44
N ASN A 183 24.88 -4.73 -1.12
CA ASN A 183 25.34 -5.92 -1.82
C ASN A 183 24.41 -7.10 -1.58
N GLU A 184 23.97 -7.35 -0.33
CA GLU A 184 23.00 -8.39 0.03
C GLU A 184 21.68 -8.20 -0.72
N LEU A 185 21.17 -6.96 -0.76
CA LEU A 185 19.98 -6.59 -1.52
C LEU A 185 20.10 -7.01 -2.99
N ASN A 186 21.17 -6.59 -3.66
CA ASN A 186 21.38 -6.87 -5.08
C ASN A 186 21.59 -8.37 -5.32
N GLU A 187 22.34 -9.07 -4.46
CA GLU A 187 22.57 -10.49 -4.57
C GLU A 187 21.25 -11.28 -4.46
N HIS A 188 20.45 -11.02 -3.42
CA HIS A 188 19.19 -11.73 -3.23
C HIS A 188 18.16 -11.39 -4.29
N HIS A 189 18.08 -10.13 -4.73
CA HIS A 189 17.17 -9.73 -5.81
C HIS A 189 17.50 -10.42 -7.14
N ASN A 190 18.77 -10.38 -7.55
CA ASN A 190 19.22 -11.05 -8.76
C ASN A 190 19.01 -12.57 -8.69
N ARG A 191 19.26 -13.16 -7.53
CA ARG A 191 19.05 -14.60 -7.30
C ARG A 191 17.56 -14.95 -7.36
N ALA A 192 16.67 -14.12 -6.81
CA ALA A 192 15.24 -14.31 -6.92
C ALA A 192 14.77 -14.34 -8.38
N LEU A 193 15.26 -13.43 -9.21
CA LEU A 193 14.93 -13.38 -10.65
C LEU A 193 15.47 -14.59 -11.40
N GLN A 194 16.71 -14.99 -11.15
CA GLN A 194 17.31 -16.17 -11.78
C GLN A 194 16.58 -17.47 -11.39
N GLU A 195 16.29 -17.67 -10.11
CA GLU A 195 15.54 -18.84 -9.62
C GLU A 195 14.11 -18.84 -10.16
N LEU A 196 13.46 -17.67 -10.31
CA LEU A 196 12.14 -17.60 -10.94
C LEU A 196 12.21 -18.00 -12.42
N GLN A 197 13.22 -17.55 -13.14
CA GLN A 197 13.41 -17.94 -14.54
C GLN A 197 13.57 -19.46 -14.68
N ILE A 198 14.43 -20.07 -13.85
CA ILE A 198 14.62 -21.54 -13.81
C ILE A 198 13.29 -22.22 -13.44
N PHE A 199 12.59 -21.71 -12.42
CA PHE A 199 11.31 -22.24 -11.97
C PHE A 199 10.25 -22.19 -13.09
N LEU A 200 10.18 -21.14 -13.88
CA LEU A 200 9.25 -21.01 -15.01
C LEU A 200 9.63 -21.96 -16.16
N GLN A 201 10.92 -22.13 -16.46
CA GLN A 201 11.41 -23.01 -17.53
C GLN A 201 11.21 -24.50 -17.22
N SER A 202 11.43 -24.93 -15.97
CA SER A 202 11.29 -26.32 -15.53
C SER A 202 9.85 -26.87 -15.65
N SER A 203 8.90 -26.07 -16.07
CA SER A 203 7.47 -26.36 -16.08
C SER A 203 6.96 -27.04 -17.32
N TYR A 204 7.69 -26.99 -18.39
CA TYR A 204 7.24 -27.57 -19.64
C TYR A 204 7.20 -29.12 -19.60
N GLU A 205 7.87 -29.73 -18.62
CA GLU A 205 8.07 -31.18 -18.62
C GLU A 205 7.22 -31.99 -17.60
N VAL A 206 6.56 -31.36 -16.61
CA VAL A 206 5.95 -32.13 -15.48
C VAL A 206 4.56 -31.64 -15.09
N SER A 207 3.58 -31.61 -15.96
CA SER A 207 2.19 -31.26 -15.56
C SER A 207 1.19 -32.37 -15.91
N THR A 208 1.06 -33.40 -15.08
CA THR A 208 0.00 -34.41 -15.20
C THR A 208 -0.94 -34.53 -14.00
N GLY A 209 -0.84 -33.67 -12.97
CA GLY A 209 -1.72 -33.69 -11.79
C GLY A 209 -2.36 -32.34 -11.48
N ALA A 210 -3.69 -32.28 -11.29
CA ALA A 210 -4.44 -31.06 -10.99
C ALA A 210 -3.93 -30.31 -9.74
N GLY A 211 -3.50 -31.01 -8.68
CA GLY A 211 -2.95 -30.41 -7.47
C GLY A 211 -1.59 -29.73 -7.66
N SER A 212 -0.74 -30.27 -8.54
CA SER A 212 0.56 -29.68 -8.87
C SER A 212 0.41 -28.31 -9.55
N GLY A 213 -0.60 -28.16 -10.41
CA GLY A 213 -0.89 -26.90 -11.11
C GLY A 213 -1.33 -25.77 -10.17
N ARG A 214 -2.17 -26.07 -9.14
CA ARG A 214 -2.64 -25.08 -8.16
C ARG A 214 -1.47 -24.54 -7.33
N LYS A 215 -0.72 -25.42 -6.70
CA LYS A 215 0.47 -25.05 -5.89
C LYS A 215 1.43 -24.17 -6.70
N ARG A 216 1.69 -24.53 -7.95
CA ARG A 216 2.57 -23.77 -8.82
C ARG A 216 2.05 -22.37 -9.10
N ARG A 217 0.75 -22.21 -9.39
CA ARG A 217 0.15 -20.89 -9.57
C ARG A 217 0.32 -20.01 -8.32
N LEU A 218 0.08 -20.58 -7.13
CA LEU A 218 0.31 -19.87 -5.86
C LEU A 218 1.75 -19.41 -5.69
N GLN A 219 2.71 -20.25 -6.05
CA GLN A 219 4.14 -19.91 -6.01
C GLN A 219 4.48 -18.74 -6.95
N ILE A 220 3.92 -18.73 -8.17
CA ILE A 220 4.10 -17.63 -9.14
C ILE A 220 3.44 -16.34 -8.62
N LEU A 221 2.20 -16.43 -8.12
CA LEU A 221 1.49 -15.28 -7.55
C LEU A 221 2.29 -14.67 -6.39
N ALA A 222 2.78 -15.52 -5.48
CA ALA A 222 3.56 -15.05 -4.33
C ALA A 222 4.86 -14.34 -4.77
N CYS A 223 5.59 -14.90 -5.73
CA CYS A 223 6.79 -14.26 -6.27
C CYS A 223 6.47 -12.90 -6.90
N GLY A 224 5.46 -12.85 -7.76
CA GLY A 224 5.09 -11.61 -8.45
C GLY A 224 4.60 -10.51 -7.51
N VAL A 225 3.84 -10.85 -6.47
CA VAL A 225 3.43 -9.90 -5.41
C VAL A 225 4.66 -9.33 -4.70
N GLN A 226 5.69 -10.15 -4.42
CA GLN A 226 6.92 -9.67 -3.80
C GLN A 226 7.74 -8.79 -4.75
N PHE A 227 7.78 -9.08 -6.06
CA PHE A 227 8.46 -8.22 -7.02
C PHE A 227 7.74 -6.88 -7.20
N ILE A 228 6.41 -6.85 -7.26
CA ILE A 228 5.65 -5.58 -7.26
C ILE A 228 5.97 -4.78 -5.98
N SER A 229 5.98 -5.43 -4.83
CA SER A 229 6.31 -4.78 -3.55
C SER A 229 7.75 -4.26 -3.52
N PHE A 230 8.68 -4.98 -4.13
CA PHE A 230 10.07 -4.52 -4.25
C PHE A 230 10.16 -3.22 -5.06
N GLU A 231 9.47 -3.17 -6.20
CA GLU A 231 9.40 -1.95 -7.01
C GLU A 231 8.72 -0.80 -6.26
N LEU A 232 7.62 -1.08 -5.53
CA LEU A 232 6.93 -0.09 -4.70
C LEU A 232 7.86 0.54 -3.66
N PHE A 233 8.61 -0.30 -2.95
CA PHE A 233 9.48 0.16 -1.88
C PHE A 233 10.75 0.85 -2.37
N ARG A 234 11.07 0.72 -3.67
CA ARG A 234 12.11 1.49 -4.36
C ARG A 234 11.60 2.81 -4.96
N GLY A 235 10.33 3.15 -4.79
CA GLY A 235 9.70 4.35 -5.34
C GLY A 235 8.63 4.08 -6.39
N GLY A 236 8.39 2.84 -6.80
CA GLY A 236 7.21 2.43 -7.59
C GLY A 236 7.13 2.94 -9.02
N THR A 237 8.25 3.23 -9.69
CA THR A 237 8.23 4.09 -10.88
C THR A 237 8.24 3.36 -12.23
N SER A 238 8.59 2.06 -12.35
CA SER A 238 8.78 1.54 -13.71
C SER A 238 8.46 0.07 -13.98
N GLN A 239 8.87 -0.87 -13.16
CA GLN A 239 8.83 -2.30 -13.54
C GLN A 239 7.61 -3.07 -13.04
N TRP A 240 6.82 -2.49 -12.13
CA TRP A 240 5.68 -3.15 -11.52
C TRP A 240 4.60 -3.59 -12.54
N GLN A 241 4.43 -2.87 -13.66
CA GLN A 241 3.42 -3.16 -14.68
C GLN A 241 3.65 -4.54 -15.31
N VAL A 242 4.90 -4.86 -15.66
CA VAL A 242 5.24 -6.16 -16.27
C VAL A 242 4.89 -7.31 -15.33
N HIS A 243 5.18 -7.16 -14.04
CA HIS A 243 4.82 -8.16 -13.05
C HIS A 243 3.30 -8.28 -12.90
N LEU A 244 2.59 -7.16 -12.88
CA LEU A 244 1.12 -7.15 -12.75
C LEU A 244 0.44 -7.78 -13.97
N ASP A 245 0.91 -7.51 -15.19
CA ASP A 245 0.40 -8.13 -16.42
C ASP A 245 0.55 -9.66 -16.39
N ALA A 246 1.71 -10.15 -15.94
CA ALA A 246 1.95 -11.56 -15.76
C ALA A 246 1.02 -12.18 -14.71
N LEU A 247 0.84 -11.52 -13.56
CA LEU A 247 -0.06 -12.01 -12.50
C LEU A 247 -1.52 -12.02 -12.93
N ALA A 248 -1.99 -11.00 -13.65
CA ALA A 248 -3.34 -10.97 -14.20
C ALA A 248 -3.59 -12.17 -15.12
N THR A 249 -2.59 -12.57 -15.91
CA THR A 249 -2.69 -13.75 -16.77
C THR A 249 -2.81 -15.05 -15.95
N VAL A 250 -2.08 -15.15 -14.83
CA VAL A 250 -2.16 -16.31 -13.93
C VAL A 250 -3.52 -16.40 -13.26
N VAL A 251 -4.08 -15.28 -12.78
CA VAL A 251 -5.41 -15.23 -12.13
C VAL A 251 -6.50 -15.64 -13.11
N ARG A 252 -6.53 -15.11 -14.34
CA ARG A 252 -7.50 -15.54 -15.38
C ARG A 252 -7.43 -17.04 -15.67
N GLY A 253 -6.24 -17.62 -15.63
CA GLY A 253 -6.04 -19.06 -15.81
C GLY A 253 -6.59 -19.92 -14.68
N MET A 254 -6.96 -19.34 -13.53
CA MET A 254 -7.52 -20.08 -12.39
C MET A 254 -9.01 -20.39 -12.61
N ASP A 255 -9.79 -19.48 -13.13
CA ASP A 255 -11.23 -19.62 -13.34
C ASP A 255 -11.58 -20.69 -14.38
N SER A 256 -10.71 -20.88 -15.38
CA SER A 256 -10.93 -21.88 -16.45
C SER A 256 -10.85 -23.34 -15.97
N VAL A 257 -10.26 -23.59 -14.80
CA VAL A 257 -10.06 -24.95 -14.23
C VAL A 257 -11.14 -25.30 -13.20
N GLY A 258 -11.73 -24.31 -12.54
CA GLY A 258 -12.73 -24.51 -11.46
C GLY A 258 -14.08 -25.05 -11.94
N ASN A 259 -14.47 -24.81 -13.19
CA ASN A 259 -15.76 -25.22 -13.75
C ASN A 259 -15.89 -26.71 -14.10
N ASN A 260 -14.83 -27.52 -13.96
CA ASN A 260 -14.82 -28.94 -14.28
C ASN A 260 -14.84 -29.90 -13.08
N THR A 261 -14.86 -29.38 -11.85
CA THR A 261 -15.03 -30.21 -10.65
C THR A 261 -16.50 -30.20 -10.21
N SER A 262 -17.23 -31.28 -10.51
CA SER A 262 -18.54 -31.56 -9.95
C SER A 262 -18.52 -31.46 -8.43
N PRO A 263 -19.60 -30.92 -7.77
CA PRO A 263 -19.66 -30.86 -6.32
C PRO A 263 -19.66 -32.30 -5.77
N GLY A 264 -18.50 -32.75 -5.31
CA GLY A 264 -18.35 -34.03 -4.62
C GLY A 264 -19.15 -33.99 -3.32
N THR A 265 -20.03 -34.93 -3.15
CA THR A 265 -20.82 -35.22 -1.95
C THR A 265 -19.93 -35.13 -0.70
N HIS A 266 -20.18 -34.15 0.13
CA HIS A 266 -19.59 -34.06 1.48
C HIS A 266 -20.08 -35.24 2.33
N ASP A 267 -19.16 -36.13 2.66
CA ASP A 267 -19.37 -37.13 3.71
C ASP A 267 -18.98 -36.51 5.07
N PRO A 268 -19.90 -36.34 6.03
CA PRO A 268 -19.65 -35.57 7.25
C PRO A 268 -18.88 -36.34 8.35
N GLY A 269 -18.11 -37.36 8.00
CA GLY A 269 -17.63 -38.38 8.96
C GLY A 269 -16.13 -38.52 9.21
N THR A 270 -15.22 -37.74 8.58
CA THR A 270 -13.78 -37.92 8.81
C THR A 270 -13.07 -36.63 9.26
N PRO A 271 -12.71 -36.50 10.55
CA PRO A 271 -11.80 -35.45 10.98
C PRO A 271 -10.35 -35.89 10.75
N SER A 272 -9.56 -35.14 10.00
CA SER A 272 -8.09 -35.31 9.88
C SER A 272 -7.52 -35.64 8.49
N GLY A 273 -7.71 -34.74 7.52
CA GLY A 273 -7.05 -34.88 6.22
C GLY A 273 -6.79 -33.56 5.47
N ASN A 274 -7.28 -32.43 5.95
CA ASN A 274 -7.43 -31.20 5.12
C ASN A 274 -6.47 -30.05 5.48
N GLU A 275 -5.41 -30.23 6.27
CA GLU A 275 -4.47 -29.13 6.60
C GLU A 275 -3.77 -28.53 5.36
N PRO A 276 -3.25 -29.32 4.40
CA PRO A 276 -2.62 -28.76 3.21
C PRO A 276 -3.57 -27.91 2.36
N HIS A 277 -4.80 -28.36 2.16
CA HIS A 277 -5.81 -27.64 1.41
C HIS A 277 -6.21 -26.29 2.04
N ARG A 278 -6.19 -26.21 3.37
CA ARG A 278 -6.51 -24.97 4.08
C ARG A 278 -5.43 -23.90 3.89
N LEU A 279 -4.13 -24.29 3.96
CA LEU A 279 -3.03 -23.36 3.72
C LEU A 279 -3.01 -22.85 2.28
N GLU A 280 -3.26 -23.75 1.32
CA GLU A 280 -3.38 -23.38 -0.10
C GLU A 280 -4.54 -22.42 -0.35
N SER A 281 -5.72 -22.67 0.25
CA SER A 281 -6.89 -21.78 0.12
C SER A 281 -6.62 -20.40 0.70
N ASN A 282 -6.07 -20.32 1.92
CA ASN A 282 -5.73 -19.04 2.53
C ASN A 282 -4.68 -18.26 1.73
N ALA A 283 -3.69 -18.96 1.15
CA ALA A 283 -2.70 -18.36 0.27
C ALA A 283 -3.35 -17.82 -1.01
N GLU A 284 -4.28 -18.57 -1.60
CA GLU A 284 -5.00 -18.19 -2.81
C GLU A 284 -5.83 -16.94 -2.59
N ASP A 285 -6.70 -16.96 -1.57
CA ASP A 285 -7.57 -15.84 -1.22
C ASP A 285 -6.75 -14.56 -0.97
N PHE A 286 -5.65 -14.67 -0.23
CA PHE A 286 -4.77 -13.54 0.05
C PHE A 286 -4.06 -13.02 -1.20
N LEU A 287 -3.42 -13.90 -1.96
CA LEU A 287 -2.59 -13.50 -3.11
C LEU A 287 -3.45 -12.96 -4.26
N VAL A 288 -4.58 -13.60 -4.53
CA VAL A 288 -5.52 -13.12 -5.56
C VAL A 288 -6.12 -11.78 -5.13
N GLY A 289 -6.53 -11.63 -3.86
CA GLY A 289 -7.00 -10.36 -3.32
C GLY A 289 -5.98 -9.24 -3.46
N ALA A 290 -4.71 -9.50 -3.17
CA ALA A 290 -3.63 -8.54 -3.35
C ALA A 290 -3.42 -8.16 -4.83
N VAL A 291 -3.49 -9.12 -5.75
CA VAL A 291 -3.36 -8.86 -7.21
C VAL A 291 -4.54 -8.03 -7.72
N LEU A 292 -5.77 -8.36 -7.32
CA LEU A 292 -6.97 -7.59 -7.68
C LEU A 292 -6.86 -6.15 -7.18
N TRP A 293 -6.36 -5.96 -5.96
CA TRP A 293 -6.12 -4.64 -5.41
C TRP A 293 -5.09 -3.84 -6.20
N PHE A 294 -3.93 -4.45 -6.51
CA PHE A 294 -2.90 -3.79 -7.32
C PHE A 294 -3.43 -3.44 -8.72
N ASP A 295 -4.21 -4.32 -9.34
CA ASP A 295 -4.80 -4.07 -10.65
C ASP A 295 -5.75 -2.86 -10.63
N ILE A 296 -6.66 -2.80 -9.66
CA ILE A 296 -7.62 -1.71 -9.52
C ILE A 296 -6.91 -0.39 -9.21
N MET A 297 -5.96 -0.38 -8.24
CA MET A 297 -5.27 0.86 -7.86
C MET A 297 -4.33 1.36 -8.95
N SER A 298 -3.77 0.47 -9.77
CA SER A 298 -2.88 0.83 -10.88
C SER A 298 -3.56 1.67 -11.95
N CYS A 299 -4.88 1.55 -12.09
CA CYS A 299 -5.65 2.22 -13.14
C CYS A 299 -5.59 3.75 -13.05
N ALA A 300 -5.52 4.30 -11.84
CA ALA A 300 -5.38 5.74 -11.63
C ALA A 300 -4.05 6.29 -12.20
N SER A 301 -3.02 5.44 -12.28
CA SER A 301 -1.68 5.81 -12.78
C SER A 301 -1.49 5.50 -14.27
N THR A 302 -2.21 4.52 -14.80
CA THR A 302 -2.11 4.10 -16.20
C THR A 302 -3.18 4.73 -17.10
N ASN A 303 -4.28 5.20 -16.50
CA ASN A 303 -5.50 5.62 -17.19
C ASN A 303 -6.10 4.51 -18.09
N GLU A 304 -5.91 3.26 -17.67
CA GLU A 304 -6.42 2.07 -18.33
C GLU A 304 -7.53 1.43 -17.47
N ALA A 305 -8.40 0.63 -18.10
CA ALA A 305 -9.37 -0.17 -17.35
C ALA A 305 -8.68 -1.32 -16.61
N PRO A 306 -9.23 -1.80 -15.46
CA PRO A 306 -8.68 -2.95 -14.77
C PRO A 306 -8.57 -4.18 -15.68
N ARG A 307 -7.44 -4.87 -15.61
CA ARG A 307 -7.16 -6.08 -16.38
C ARG A 307 -8.07 -7.24 -15.99
N LEU A 308 -8.42 -7.31 -14.71
CA LEU A 308 -9.21 -8.38 -14.09
C LEU A 308 -10.64 -7.93 -13.73
N ARG A 309 -11.23 -7.03 -14.52
CA ARG A 309 -12.53 -6.44 -14.19
C ARG A 309 -13.67 -7.46 -14.07
N ALA A 310 -13.71 -8.43 -14.96
CA ALA A 310 -14.75 -9.46 -14.95
C ALA A 310 -14.58 -10.39 -13.75
N GLU A 311 -13.36 -10.86 -13.52
CA GLU A 311 -12.99 -11.76 -12.44
C GLU A 311 -13.14 -11.09 -11.06
N ALA A 312 -12.83 -9.78 -10.97
CA ALA A 312 -12.94 -9.01 -9.74
C ALA A 312 -14.37 -8.98 -9.18
N LEU A 313 -15.38 -8.90 -10.06
CA LEU A 313 -16.77 -8.88 -9.62
C LEU A 313 -17.14 -10.17 -8.90
N ASP A 314 -16.85 -11.32 -9.51
CA ASP A 314 -17.21 -12.63 -8.97
C ASP A 314 -16.40 -12.97 -7.70
N LEU A 315 -15.10 -12.72 -7.73
CA LEU A 315 -14.20 -13.05 -6.64
C LEU A 315 -14.40 -12.16 -5.40
N LEU A 316 -14.55 -10.85 -5.59
CA LEU A 316 -14.72 -9.90 -4.48
C LEU A 316 -16.12 -9.89 -3.86
N GLN A 317 -17.15 -10.37 -4.59
CA GLN A 317 -18.50 -10.51 -4.03
C GLN A 317 -18.72 -11.83 -3.27
N GLY A 318 -17.92 -12.86 -3.52
CA GLY A 318 -18.23 -14.20 -3.02
C GLY A 318 -17.13 -14.93 -2.23
N GLN A 319 -15.87 -14.72 -2.52
CA GLN A 319 -14.80 -15.59 -2.02
C GLN A 319 -13.70 -14.85 -1.26
N ILE A 320 -13.35 -13.62 -1.64
CA ILE A 320 -12.19 -12.92 -1.12
C ILE A 320 -12.59 -11.84 -0.12
N ASP A 321 -12.14 -11.97 1.11
CA ASP A 321 -12.28 -10.94 2.15
C ASP A 321 -11.20 -9.86 2.01
N LEU A 322 -11.43 -8.95 1.06
CA LEU A 322 -10.50 -7.86 0.79
C LEU A 322 -10.33 -6.93 2.00
N ALA A 323 -11.37 -6.77 2.82
CA ALA A 323 -11.32 -5.93 4.02
C ALA A 323 -10.26 -6.42 5.02
N ASN A 324 -10.13 -7.72 5.22
CA ASN A 324 -9.10 -8.31 6.08
C ASN A 324 -7.70 -8.36 5.45
N ILE A 325 -7.58 -8.16 4.14
CA ILE A 325 -6.27 -8.14 3.45
C ILE A 325 -5.74 -6.70 3.38
N ILE A 326 -6.58 -5.76 2.94
CA ILE A 326 -6.21 -4.39 2.59
C ILE A 326 -6.86 -3.33 3.49
N GLY A 327 -7.85 -3.69 4.31
CA GLY A 327 -8.59 -2.77 5.16
C GLY A 327 -9.74 -2.03 4.46
N CYS A 328 -9.99 -2.28 3.18
CA CYS A 328 -11.05 -1.64 2.40
C CYS A 328 -12.10 -2.66 1.98
N GLN A 329 -13.38 -2.34 2.18
CA GLN A 329 -14.49 -3.21 1.78
C GLN A 329 -14.56 -3.37 0.26
N PRO A 330 -14.92 -4.57 -0.26
CA PRO A 330 -14.90 -4.89 -1.70
C PRO A 330 -15.71 -3.94 -2.59
N TRP A 331 -16.85 -3.44 -2.10
CA TRP A 331 -17.72 -2.58 -2.91
C TRP A 331 -17.06 -1.26 -3.34
N VAL A 332 -16.14 -0.71 -2.52
CA VAL A 332 -15.36 0.49 -2.89
C VAL A 332 -14.33 0.14 -3.96
N ALA A 333 -13.60 -0.97 -3.80
CA ALA A 333 -12.63 -1.41 -4.80
C ALA A 333 -13.30 -1.62 -6.16
N LEU A 334 -14.47 -2.28 -6.19
CA LEU A 334 -15.28 -2.44 -7.42
C LEU A 334 -15.74 -1.10 -7.99
N ALA A 335 -16.15 -0.14 -7.13
CA ALA A 335 -16.51 1.19 -7.59
C ALA A 335 -15.32 1.92 -8.24
N VAL A 336 -14.11 1.85 -7.64
CA VAL A 336 -12.88 2.42 -8.20
C VAL A 336 -12.56 1.78 -9.55
N GLY A 337 -12.68 0.45 -9.67
CA GLY A 337 -12.49 -0.26 -10.95
C GLY A 337 -13.47 0.18 -12.03
N ASP A 338 -14.74 0.41 -11.68
CA ASP A 338 -15.75 0.90 -12.62
C ASP A 338 -15.48 2.36 -13.05
N ILE A 339 -15.02 3.22 -12.13
CA ILE A 339 -14.61 4.60 -12.43
C ILE A 339 -13.42 4.59 -13.39
N ALA A 340 -12.44 3.73 -13.16
CA ALA A 340 -11.28 3.58 -14.04
C ALA A 340 -11.68 3.14 -15.45
N ALA A 341 -12.59 2.17 -15.56
CA ALA A 341 -13.11 1.73 -16.84
C ALA A 341 -13.91 2.85 -17.56
N LEU A 342 -14.66 3.66 -16.81
CA LEU A 342 -15.34 4.83 -17.35
C LEU A 342 -14.35 5.91 -17.82
N SER A 343 -13.26 6.12 -17.09
CA SER A 343 -12.16 7.05 -17.47
C SER A 343 -11.48 6.59 -18.76
N ALA A 344 -11.13 5.31 -18.87
CA ALA A 344 -10.54 4.74 -20.08
C ALA A 344 -11.49 4.86 -21.29
N TRP A 345 -12.78 4.53 -21.12
CA TRP A 345 -13.80 4.73 -22.17
C TRP A 345 -13.92 6.21 -22.57
N LYS A 346 -13.93 7.15 -21.62
CA LYS A 346 -13.97 8.60 -21.89
C LYS A 346 -12.76 9.02 -22.76
N THR A 347 -11.57 8.54 -22.41
CA THR A 347 -10.33 8.85 -23.12
C THR A 347 -10.39 8.34 -24.57
N GLU A 348 -10.82 7.09 -24.77
CA GLU A 348 -11.00 6.51 -26.09
C GLU A 348 -12.07 7.26 -26.91
N ALA A 349 -13.23 7.53 -26.31
CA ALA A 349 -14.30 8.28 -26.97
C ALA A 349 -13.89 9.72 -27.33
N THR A 350 -13.03 10.34 -26.53
CA THR A 350 -12.46 11.67 -26.80
C THR A 350 -11.49 11.60 -27.97
N SER A 351 -10.59 10.62 -28.00
CA SER A 351 -9.61 10.46 -29.09
C SER A 351 -10.24 10.17 -30.44
N THR A 352 -11.39 9.46 -30.43
CA THR A 352 -12.19 9.14 -31.63
C THR A 352 -13.24 10.20 -31.97
N CYS A 353 -13.26 11.34 -31.26
CA CYS A 353 -14.26 12.40 -31.41
C CYS A 353 -15.71 11.89 -31.29
N SER A 354 -15.96 10.83 -30.54
CA SER A 354 -17.27 10.18 -30.36
C SER A 354 -17.85 10.38 -28.95
N LEU A 355 -17.20 11.22 -28.11
CA LEU A 355 -17.62 11.45 -26.73
C LEU A 355 -19.01 12.07 -26.66
N SER A 356 -19.93 11.39 -25.99
CA SER A 356 -21.24 11.91 -25.61
C SER A 356 -21.28 12.17 -24.11
N PHE A 357 -21.43 13.42 -23.71
CA PHE A 357 -21.55 13.79 -22.28
C PHE A 357 -22.79 13.16 -21.63
N TRP A 358 -23.86 12.94 -22.39
CA TRP A 358 -25.04 12.24 -21.90
C TRP A 358 -24.72 10.78 -21.55
N LYS A 359 -24.01 10.08 -22.43
CA LYS A 359 -23.58 8.69 -22.15
C LYS A 359 -22.59 8.63 -20.98
N LEU A 360 -21.70 9.60 -20.87
CA LEU A 360 -20.76 9.69 -19.75
C LEU A 360 -21.52 9.81 -18.43
N PHE A 361 -22.49 10.68 -18.37
CA PHE A 361 -23.35 10.86 -17.19
C PHE A 361 -24.18 9.60 -16.90
N GLU A 362 -24.83 9.04 -17.92
CA GLU A 362 -25.65 7.84 -17.80
C GLU A 362 -24.86 6.64 -17.24
N GLN A 363 -23.60 6.47 -17.65
CA GLN A 363 -22.71 5.41 -17.12
C GLN A 363 -22.15 5.74 -15.73
N GLY A 364 -21.94 7.02 -15.43
CA GLY A 364 -21.40 7.46 -14.13
C GLY A 364 -22.43 7.49 -13.00
N ASP A 365 -23.72 7.74 -13.32
CA ASP A 365 -24.77 7.89 -12.30
C ASP A 365 -25.00 6.63 -11.42
N PRO A 366 -25.00 5.40 -11.96
CA PRO A 366 -25.08 4.20 -11.13
C PRO A 366 -23.89 4.04 -10.17
N ILE A 367 -22.67 4.45 -10.60
CA ILE A 367 -21.47 4.40 -9.75
C ILE A 367 -21.61 5.44 -8.62
N ARG A 368 -22.07 6.65 -8.97
CA ARG A 368 -22.34 7.73 -8.00
C ARG A 368 -23.34 7.29 -6.93
N LYS A 369 -24.47 6.68 -7.33
CA LYS A 369 -25.48 6.16 -6.41
C LYS A 369 -24.90 5.08 -5.50
N ARG A 370 -24.19 4.10 -6.05
CA ARG A 370 -23.56 3.04 -5.26
C ARG A 370 -22.60 3.60 -4.21
N LEU A 371 -21.77 4.60 -4.56
CA LEU A 371 -20.88 5.26 -3.60
C LEU A 371 -21.67 6.01 -2.52
N ALA A 372 -22.69 6.77 -2.90
CA ALA A 372 -23.52 7.53 -1.95
C ALA A 372 -24.27 6.59 -0.98
N ASP A 373 -24.91 5.56 -1.50
CA ASP A 373 -25.65 4.58 -0.71
C ASP A 373 -24.71 3.80 0.24
N GLY A 374 -23.52 3.40 -0.26
CA GLY A 374 -22.52 2.68 0.55
C GLY A 374 -21.95 3.55 1.67
N ILE A 375 -21.66 4.83 1.41
CA ILE A 375 -21.21 5.78 2.43
C ILE A 375 -22.29 6.00 3.48
N ALA A 376 -23.56 6.18 3.07
CA ALA A 376 -24.68 6.34 3.98
C ALA A 376 -24.87 5.11 4.87
N SER A 377 -24.81 3.91 4.29
CA SER A 377 -24.89 2.65 5.04
C SER A 377 -23.78 2.53 6.07
N LEU A 378 -22.51 2.77 5.67
CA LEU A 378 -21.37 2.72 6.59
C LEU A 378 -21.50 3.72 7.75
N ARG A 379 -21.96 4.95 7.49
CA ARG A 379 -22.17 5.94 8.56
C ARG A 379 -23.26 5.47 9.53
N THR A 380 -24.35 4.91 9.02
CA THR A 380 -25.42 4.35 9.85
C THR A 380 -24.91 3.18 10.71
N GLU A 381 -24.13 2.25 10.13
CA GLU A 381 -23.54 1.13 10.85
C GLU A 381 -22.57 1.58 11.95
N ILE A 382 -21.82 2.65 11.71
CA ILE A 382 -20.93 3.27 12.69
C ILE A 382 -21.76 3.84 13.85
N ASP A 383 -22.81 4.61 13.54
CA ASP A 383 -23.68 5.24 14.54
C ASP A 383 -24.43 4.18 15.37
N GLU A 384 -24.95 3.12 14.74
CA GLU A 384 -25.60 2.00 15.42
C GLU A 384 -24.65 1.23 16.33
N SER A 385 -23.41 1.00 15.88
CA SER A 385 -22.39 0.35 16.68
C SER A 385 -22.06 1.17 17.93
N PHE A 386 -22.02 2.49 17.84
CA PHE A 386 -21.83 3.37 18.99
C PHE A 386 -23.05 3.43 19.90
N ALA A 387 -24.25 3.44 19.33
CA ALA A 387 -25.48 3.41 20.11
C ALA A 387 -25.60 2.10 20.92
N ALA A 388 -25.25 0.96 20.32
CA ALA A 388 -25.26 -0.34 20.98
C ALA A 388 -24.26 -0.42 22.15
N LEU A 389 -23.15 0.34 22.07
CA LEU A 389 -22.17 0.44 23.16
C LEU A 389 -22.52 1.49 24.22
N GLY A 390 -23.69 2.16 24.11
CA GLY A 390 -24.11 3.22 25.03
C GLY A 390 -23.29 4.52 24.90
N LEU A 391 -22.58 4.70 23.78
CA LEU A 391 -21.63 5.80 23.56
C LEU A 391 -22.19 6.95 22.72
N SER A 392 -23.50 6.96 22.49
CA SER A 392 -24.21 7.94 21.64
C SER A 392 -23.98 9.40 22.01
N HIS A 393 -23.52 9.68 23.24
CA HIS A 393 -23.28 11.04 23.73
C HIS A 393 -21.82 11.50 23.64
N LEU A 394 -20.87 10.59 23.36
CA LEU A 394 -19.43 10.89 23.35
C LEU A 394 -18.91 11.40 21.98
N GLY A 395 -19.74 11.38 20.96
CA GLY A 395 -19.33 11.62 19.59
C GLY A 395 -18.39 10.52 19.06
N THR A 396 -18.20 10.50 17.77
CA THR A 396 -17.45 9.45 17.05
C THR A 396 -16.05 9.21 17.65
N MET A 397 -15.37 10.27 18.05
CA MET A 397 -13.99 10.24 18.55
C MET A 397 -13.85 9.62 19.96
N GLY A 398 -14.74 9.98 20.88
CA GLY A 398 -14.69 9.44 22.24
C GLY A 398 -15.00 7.95 22.29
N ALA A 399 -15.86 7.49 21.40
CA ALA A 399 -16.27 6.11 21.29
C ALA A 399 -15.12 5.18 20.83
N TYR A 400 -14.34 5.57 19.86
CA TYR A 400 -13.17 4.80 19.41
C TYR A 400 -12.09 4.63 20.50
N LEU A 401 -11.92 5.63 21.36
CA LEU A 401 -10.96 5.59 22.47
C LEU A 401 -11.37 4.59 23.57
N VAL A 402 -12.64 4.24 23.66
CA VAL A 402 -13.20 3.36 24.70
C VAL A 402 -13.32 1.89 24.22
N LEU A 403 -13.17 1.62 22.92
CA LEU A 403 -13.23 0.27 22.38
C LEU A 403 -12.03 -0.57 22.86
N THR A 404 -12.27 -1.42 23.85
CA THR A 404 -11.25 -2.33 24.42
C THR A 404 -11.24 -3.70 23.74
N ASN A 405 -12.26 -4.03 22.94
CA ASN A 405 -12.33 -5.30 22.24
C ASN A 405 -11.59 -5.22 20.90
N PRO A 406 -10.49 -6.00 20.70
CA PRO A 406 -9.69 -5.94 19.46
C PRO A 406 -10.49 -6.21 18.18
N GLY A 407 -11.49 -7.10 18.22
CA GLY A 407 -12.33 -7.40 17.05
C GLY A 407 -13.22 -6.21 16.65
N VAL A 408 -13.79 -5.52 17.63
CA VAL A 408 -14.61 -4.31 17.40
C VAL A 408 -13.75 -3.15 16.90
N GLN A 409 -12.52 -3.01 17.44
CA GLN A 409 -11.56 -2.02 16.97
C GLN A 409 -11.18 -2.27 15.51
N GLN A 410 -10.90 -3.51 15.14
CA GLN A 410 -10.56 -3.88 13.76
C GLN A 410 -11.68 -3.55 12.79
N GLU A 411 -12.92 -3.88 13.15
CA GLU A 411 -14.08 -3.60 12.30
C GLU A 411 -14.34 -2.09 12.15
N ALA A 412 -14.25 -1.33 13.24
CA ALA A 412 -14.33 0.13 13.21
C ALA A 412 -13.24 0.75 12.33
N PHE A 413 -12.04 0.20 12.39
CA PHE A 413 -10.90 0.63 11.60
C PHE A 413 -11.09 0.36 10.10
N ILE A 414 -11.56 -0.84 9.73
CA ILE A 414 -11.92 -1.19 8.35
C ILE A 414 -12.99 -0.24 7.81
N ARG A 415 -14.03 0.07 8.59
CA ARG A 415 -15.07 1.01 8.18
C ARG A 415 -14.53 2.42 7.94
N ALA A 416 -13.68 2.93 8.82
CA ALA A 416 -13.07 4.25 8.67
C ALA A 416 -12.16 4.33 7.45
N ILE A 417 -11.33 3.31 7.20
CA ILE A 417 -10.50 3.22 5.98
C ILE A 417 -11.39 3.18 4.73
N THR A 418 -12.44 2.36 4.76
CA THR A 418 -13.38 2.24 3.64
C THR A 418 -14.03 3.58 3.31
N LEU A 419 -14.39 4.40 4.33
CA LEU A 419 -14.92 5.75 4.11
C LEU A 419 -13.90 6.68 3.42
N VAL A 420 -12.62 6.63 3.82
CA VAL A 420 -11.57 7.41 3.17
C VAL A 420 -11.45 7.04 1.69
N PHE A 421 -11.39 5.74 1.37
CA PHE A 421 -11.35 5.29 -0.02
C PHE A 421 -12.63 5.64 -0.79
N ALA A 422 -13.80 5.55 -0.18
CA ALA A 422 -15.08 5.87 -0.81
C ALA A 422 -15.20 7.36 -1.17
N HIS A 423 -14.82 8.26 -0.26
CA HIS A 423 -14.80 9.70 -0.54
C HIS A 423 -13.75 10.08 -1.59
N ALA A 424 -12.55 9.49 -1.57
CA ALA A 424 -11.56 9.68 -2.62
C ALA A 424 -12.04 9.12 -3.98
N ALA A 425 -12.79 8.00 -3.99
CA ALA A 425 -13.44 7.50 -5.19
C ALA A 425 -14.51 8.47 -5.74
N GLN A 426 -15.20 9.21 -4.87
CA GLN A 426 -16.09 10.31 -5.32
C GLN A 426 -15.28 11.44 -5.98
N VAL A 427 -14.11 11.83 -5.45
CA VAL A 427 -13.22 12.78 -6.11
C VAL A 427 -12.84 12.27 -7.50
N TYR A 428 -12.41 11.01 -7.61
CA TYR A 428 -12.06 10.38 -8.89
C TYR A 428 -13.23 10.40 -9.86
N LEU A 429 -14.42 9.98 -9.45
CA LEU A 429 -15.62 9.98 -10.29
C LEU A 429 -15.98 11.38 -10.78
N ASN A 430 -15.95 12.37 -9.87
CA ASN A 430 -16.30 13.76 -10.22
C ASN A 430 -15.29 14.37 -11.19
N THR A 431 -13.98 14.05 -11.07
CA THR A 431 -12.99 14.44 -12.08
C THR A 431 -13.21 13.78 -13.43
N VAL A 432 -13.66 12.54 -13.47
CA VAL A 432 -14.00 11.87 -14.72
C VAL A 432 -15.23 12.46 -15.38
N ILE A 433 -16.30 12.73 -14.63
CA ILE A 433 -17.58 13.22 -15.19
C ILE A 433 -17.51 14.72 -15.48
N SER A 434 -17.15 15.53 -14.50
CA SER A 434 -17.23 17.00 -14.55
C SER A 434 -15.95 17.65 -15.06
N GLY A 435 -14.84 16.93 -15.05
CA GLY A 435 -13.51 17.44 -15.39
C GLY A 435 -12.64 17.65 -14.15
N ALA A 436 -11.32 17.71 -14.35
CA ALA A 436 -10.34 17.82 -13.26
C ALA A 436 -10.12 19.27 -12.81
N ASP A 437 -11.19 20.06 -12.72
CA ASP A 437 -11.14 21.43 -12.18
C ASP A 437 -11.50 21.42 -10.69
N PRO A 438 -10.55 21.76 -9.78
CA PRO A 438 -10.81 21.78 -8.34
C PRO A 438 -11.82 22.84 -7.89
N LYS A 439 -12.13 23.83 -8.76
CA LYS A 439 -13.12 24.87 -8.48
C LYS A 439 -14.56 24.38 -8.59
N LEU A 440 -14.78 23.24 -9.22
CA LEU A 440 -16.11 22.64 -9.32
C LEU A 440 -16.58 22.19 -7.93
N ASP A 441 -17.81 22.57 -7.57
CA ASP A 441 -18.36 22.29 -6.24
C ASP A 441 -18.37 20.77 -5.92
N ASP A 442 -18.71 19.93 -6.91
CA ASP A 442 -18.72 18.47 -6.73
C ASP A 442 -17.31 17.91 -6.40
N VAL A 443 -16.27 18.46 -7.04
CA VAL A 443 -14.88 18.08 -6.80
C VAL A 443 -14.43 18.60 -5.44
N ARG A 444 -14.64 19.88 -5.18
CA ARG A 444 -14.25 20.55 -3.92
C ARG A 444 -14.90 19.88 -2.71
N ASN A 445 -16.21 19.63 -2.76
CA ASN A 445 -16.93 19.01 -1.65
C ASN A 445 -16.40 17.60 -1.37
N SER A 446 -16.17 16.77 -2.40
CA SER A 446 -15.60 15.42 -2.20
C SER A 446 -14.15 15.43 -1.70
N VAL A 447 -13.34 16.45 -2.04
CA VAL A 447 -12.01 16.65 -1.43
C VAL A 447 -12.14 16.96 0.05
N VAL A 448 -13.06 17.85 0.44
CA VAL A 448 -13.32 18.19 1.85
C VAL A 448 -13.82 16.97 2.63
N ASP A 449 -14.73 16.19 2.04
CA ASP A 449 -15.23 14.95 2.66
C ASP A 449 -14.12 13.94 2.86
N THR A 450 -13.21 13.79 1.89
CA THR A 450 -12.02 12.93 2.04
C THR A 450 -11.09 13.43 3.15
N MET A 451 -10.87 14.74 3.22
CA MET A 451 -10.07 15.35 4.29
C MET A 451 -10.68 15.10 5.67
N ASN A 452 -11.99 15.26 5.81
CA ASN A 452 -12.70 15.00 7.06
C ASN A 452 -12.58 13.54 7.48
N ALA A 453 -12.77 12.60 6.54
CA ALA A 453 -12.62 11.16 6.81
C ALA A 453 -11.18 10.80 7.22
N LEU A 454 -10.15 11.40 6.59
CA LEU A 454 -8.75 11.24 7.00
C LEU A 454 -8.49 11.82 8.40
N GLN A 455 -9.08 12.96 8.74
CA GLN A 455 -8.98 13.53 10.08
C GLN A 455 -9.64 12.62 11.12
N GLU A 456 -10.82 12.07 10.84
CA GLU A 456 -11.49 11.09 11.70
C GLU A 456 -10.58 9.86 11.92
N LEU A 457 -10.00 9.31 10.86
CA LEU A 457 -9.12 8.16 10.92
C LEU A 457 -7.84 8.43 11.75
N GLN A 458 -7.24 9.62 11.65
CA GLN A 458 -6.05 9.99 12.43
C GLN A 458 -6.25 9.96 13.95
N PHE A 459 -7.48 9.98 14.44
CA PHE A 459 -7.77 9.84 15.87
C PHE A 459 -7.74 8.39 16.35
N ILE A 460 -7.94 7.44 15.45
CA ILE A 460 -8.07 6.02 15.79
C ILE A 460 -6.86 5.20 15.36
N CYS A 461 -5.99 5.72 14.50
CA CYS A 461 -4.81 5.01 14.04
C CYS A 461 -3.51 5.80 14.29
N ASP A 462 -2.40 5.09 14.23
CA ASP A 462 -1.08 5.72 14.22
C ASP A 462 -0.79 6.34 12.84
N THR A 463 0.14 7.29 12.80
CA THR A 463 0.53 7.98 11.57
C THR A 463 1.06 7.00 10.50
N GLN A 464 1.65 5.87 10.92
CA GLN A 464 2.20 4.88 9.99
C GLN A 464 1.11 4.16 9.18
N ALA A 465 -0.12 4.09 9.69
CA ALA A 465 -1.24 3.52 8.94
C ALA A 465 -1.58 4.33 7.67
N LEU A 466 -1.27 5.64 7.66
CA LEU A 466 -1.50 6.51 6.50
C LEU A 466 -0.64 6.15 5.28
N ARG A 467 0.46 5.39 5.48
CA ARG A 467 1.31 4.92 4.36
C ARG A 467 0.55 4.04 3.36
N ASN A 468 -0.46 3.31 3.83
CA ASN A 468 -1.29 2.45 2.98
C ASN A 468 -2.53 3.18 2.43
N LEU A 469 -2.61 4.51 2.65
CA LEU A 469 -3.66 5.39 2.13
C LEU A 469 -3.11 6.36 1.07
N ILE A 470 -2.02 6.00 0.43
CA ILE A 470 -1.35 6.84 -0.57
C ILE A 470 -2.27 7.14 -1.74
N TRP A 471 -3.07 6.16 -2.19
CA TRP A 471 -4.03 6.36 -3.27
C TRP A 471 -5.06 7.46 -2.93
N PRO A 472 -5.85 7.36 -1.84
CA PRO A 472 -6.83 8.40 -1.52
C PRO A 472 -6.18 9.75 -1.22
N ILE A 473 -5.01 9.78 -0.58
CA ILE A 473 -4.27 11.01 -0.30
C ILE A 473 -3.82 11.68 -1.61
N CYS A 474 -3.30 10.90 -2.56
CA CYS A 474 -2.86 11.42 -3.86
C CYS A 474 -4.04 11.95 -4.67
N ILE A 475 -5.13 11.18 -4.79
CA ILE A 475 -6.31 11.55 -5.58
C ILE A 475 -6.93 12.85 -5.04
N ALA A 476 -7.27 12.90 -3.75
CA ALA A 476 -7.88 14.07 -3.14
C ALA A 476 -6.91 15.26 -3.03
N GLY A 477 -5.68 15.00 -2.59
CA GLY A 477 -4.66 16.05 -2.44
C GLY A 477 -4.26 16.71 -3.76
N SER A 478 -4.21 15.94 -4.86
CA SER A 478 -3.99 16.50 -6.19
C SER A 478 -5.08 17.48 -6.63
N MET A 479 -6.31 17.31 -6.13
CA MET A 479 -7.45 18.16 -6.43
C MET A 479 -7.72 19.24 -5.36
N ALA A 480 -6.83 19.43 -4.39
CA ALA A 480 -6.94 20.50 -3.42
C ALA A 480 -6.84 21.88 -4.10
N GLU A 481 -7.85 22.78 -3.86
CA GLU A 481 -7.93 24.10 -4.49
C GLU A 481 -7.14 25.14 -3.71
N ASP A 482 -7.40 25.27 -2.42
CA ASP A 482 -6.88 26.34 -1.58
C ASP A 482 -5.60 25.92 -0.80
N VAL A 483 -4.80 26.92 -0.45
CA VAL A 483 -3.53 26.70 0.28
C VAL A 483 -3.71 25.97 1.61
N PRO A 484 -4.74 26.22 2.43
CA PRO A 484 -4.96 25.43 3.65
C PRO A 484 -5.18 23.94 3.39
N THR A 485 -5.99 23.57 2.38
CA THR A 485 -6.25 22.19 2.00
C THR A 485 -4.99 21.53 1.41
N GLN A 486 -4.24 22.23 0.55
CA GLN A 486 -2.94 21.78 0.03
C GLN A 486 -1.94 21.54 1.16
N SER A 487 -1.85 22.46 2.12
CA SER A 487 -0.98 22.34 3.29
C SER A 487 -1.35 21.16 4.16
N TYR A 488 -2.64 20.86 4.32
CA TYR A 488 -3.10 19.69 5.06
C TYR A 488 -2.59 18.39 4.41
N PHE A 489 -2.85 18.18 3.10
CA PHE A 489 -2.40 16.98 2.40
C PHE A 489 -0.87 16.88 2.34
N GLY A 490 -0.17 17.99 2.16
CA GLY A 490 1.29 18.04 2.21
C GLY A 490 1.84 17.64 3.57
N SER A 491 1.26 18.12 4.66
CA SER A 491 1.67 17.77 6.03
C SER A 491 1.40 16.31 6.37
N LEU A 492 0.32 15.71 5.85
CA LEU A 492 0.05 14.27 6.02
C LEU A 492 1.23 13.42 5.56
N ILE A 493 1.76 13.72 4.38
CA ILE A 493 2.90 12.99 3.82
C ILE A 493 4.17 13.30 4.63
N GLN A 494 4.43 14.56 4.96
CA GLN A 494 5.63 14.95 5.73
C GLN A 494 5.65 14.34 7.13
N ASP A 495 4.50 14.23 7.79
CA ASP A 495 4.35 13.67 9.14
C ASP A 495 4.54 12.13 9.17
N LEU A 496 4.57 11.44 8.02
CA LEU A 496 4.90 10.00 7.95
C LEU A 496 6.35 9.69 8.38
N GLY A 497 7.20 10.72 8.40
CA GLY A 497 8.58 10.63 8.84
C GLY A 497 9.52 10.08 7.76
N GLU A 498 10.80 10.15 8.08
CA GLU A 498 11.88 9.85 7.13
C GLU A 498 11.86 8.39 6.64
N GLU A 499 11.43 7.44 7.45
CA GLU A 499 11.35 6.03 7.05
C GLU A 499 10.37 5.84 5.89
N ALA A 500 9.22 6.48 5.95
CA ALA A 500 8.24 6.42 4.88
C ALA A 500 8.75 7.08 3.58
N HIS A 501 9.58 8.11 3.70
CA HIS A 501 10.19 8.77 2.54
C HIS A 501 11.33 7.97 1.92
N ALA A 502 12.05 7.18 2.72
CA ALA A 502 13.16 6.36 2.22
C ALA A 502 12.73 4.97 1.72
N PHE A 503 11.51 4.53 2.07
CA PHE A 503 11.02 3.20 1.78
C PHE A 503 9.54 3.26 1.37
N GLY A 504 9.29 3.41 0.08
CA GLY A 504 7.96 3.51 -0.50
C GLY A 504 7.80 4.68 -1.49
N ASN A 505 6.58 4.92 -1.91
CA ASN A 505 6.20 5.89 -2.95
C ASN A 505 5.65 7.22 -2.38
N THR A 506 5.82 7.47 -1.09
CA THR A 506 5.27 8.68 -0.42
C THR A 506 5.88 9.98 -0.95
N THR A 507 7.19 9.98 -1.23
CA THR A 507 7.88 11.13 -1.81
C THR A 507 7.36 11.46 -3.20
N ASP A 508 7.13 10.45 -4.03
CA ASP A 508 6.60 10.65 -5.38
C ASP A 508 5.15 11.14 -5.34
N THR A 509 4.35 10.66 -4.39
CA THR A 509 2.99 11.17 -4.15
C THR A 509 2.98 12.66 -3.84
N LEU A 510 3.88 13.13 -2.97
CA LEU A 510 3.99 14.55 -2.66
C LEU A 510 4.40 15.36 -3.90
N ARG A 511 5.34 14.85 -4.70
CA ARG A 511 5.77 15.48 -5.96
C ARG A 511 4.62 15.59 -6.97
N ILE A 512 3.80 14.55 -7.10
CA ILE A 512 2.62 14.55 -7.97
C ILE A 512 1.64 15.64 -7.55
N MET A 513 1.28 15.70 -6.25
CA MET A 513 0.37 16.74 -5.72
C MET A 513 0.94 18.14 -5.95
N GLN A 514 2.20 18.38 -5.59
CA GLN A 514 2.88 19.67 -5.80
C GLN A 514 2.92 20.07 -7.27
N LYS A 515 3.13 19.10 -8.19
CA LYS A 515 3.11 19.36 -9.62
C LYS A 515 1.72 19.79 -10.10
N CYS A 516 0.65 19.17 -9.58
CA CYS A 516 -0.72 19.58 -9.87
C CYS A 516 -0.98 21.04 -9.40
N TRP A 517 -0.58 21.39 -8.17
CA TRP A 517 -0.76 22.74 -7.63
C TRP A 517 0.00 23.78 -8.42
N ALA A 518 1.30 23.57 -8.64
CA ALA A 518 2.15 24.52 -9.39
C ALA A 518 1.72 24.72 -10.85
N SER A 519 1.20 23.67 -11.51
CA SER A 519 0.78 23.75 -12.91
C SER A 519 -0.50 24.56 -13.09
N ARG A 520 -1.40 24.53 -12.10
CA ARG A 520 -2.63 25.37 -12.10
C ARG A 520 -2.33 26.84 -11.88
N ASP A 521 -1.34 27.16 -11.06
CA ASP A 521 -0.94 28.55 -10.80
C ASP A 521 -0.32 29.21 -12.04
N ASN A 522 0.43 28.44 -12.84
CA ASN A 522 1.19 28.94 -13.98
C ASN A 522 0.42 28.96 -15.32
N ASN A 523 -0.54 28.06 -15.51
CA ASN A 523 -1.27 27.89 -16.77
C ASN A 523 -2.79 27.91 -16.54
N GLY A 524 -3.39 29.08 -16.54
CA GLY A 524 -4.81 29.28 -16.26
C GLY A 524 -5.83 28.59 -17.18
N SER A 525 -5.42 27.74 -18.13
CA SER A 525 -6.29 27.04 -19.08
C SER A 525 -6.11 25.52 -19.15
N GLU A 526 -5.03 24.95 -18.59
CA GLU A 526 -4.82 23.50 -18.61
C GLU A 526 -5.29 22.86 -17.29
N VAL A 527 -6.10 21.83 -17.46
CA VAL A 527 -6.66 21.06 -16.36
C VAL A 527 -5.69 19.93 -16.00
N TRP A 528 -5.12 20.00 -14.81
CA TRP A 528 -4.13 19.06 -14.32
C TRP A 528 -4.70 18.18 -13.20
N ASP A 529 -4.72 16.89 -13.45
CA ASP A 529 -4.93 15.86 -12.45
C ASP A 529 -3.61 15.10 -12.15
N TRP A 530 -3.69 14.11 -11.26
CA TRP A 530 -2.54 13.27 -10.90
C TRP A 530 -1.96 12.50 -12.10
N ALA A 531 -2.79 12.07 -13.07
CA ALA A 531 -2.32 11.34 -14.24
C ALA A 531 -1.49 12.24 -15.17
N ALA A 532 -1.98 13.45 -15.44
CA ALA A 532 -1.24 14.46 -16.19
C ALA A 532 0.06 14.88 -15.47
N ALA A 533 0.05 14.98 -14.14
CA ALA A 533 1.24 15.25 -13.37
C ALA A 533 2.27 14.11 -13.47
N MET A 534 1.84 12.84 -13.35
CA MET A 534 2.71 11.67 -13.54
C MET A 534 3.32 11.61 -14.93
N GLU A 535 2.53 11.88 -15.97
CA GLU A 535 3.00 11.93 -17.35
C GLU A 535 4.07 13.03 -17.55
N SER A 536 3.82 14.23 -16.99
CA SER A 536 4.79 15.32 -17.02
C SER A 536 6.08 15.01 -16.26
N LEU A 537 6.03 14.20 -15.21
CA LEU A 537 7.19 13.74 -14.45
C LEU A 537 7.90 12.55 -15.11
N GLY A 538 7.33 11.99 -16.21
CA GLY A 538 7.86 10.82 -16.89
C GLY A 538 7.80 9.54 -16.05
N GLN A 539 6.90 9.47 -15.08
CA GLN A 539 6.80 8.38 -14.11
C GLN A 539 5.34 7.91 -13.97
N ARG A 540 5.13 6.60 -13.85
CA ARG A 540 3.83 6.00 -13.50
C ARG A 540 3.98 5.30 -12.16
N VAL A 541 3.54 5.99 -11.10
CA VAL A 541 3.68 5.51 -9.73
C VAL A 541 2.49 4.63 -9.37
N LEU A 542 2.73 3.42 -8.90
CA LEU A 542 1.69 2.58 -8.33
C LEU A 542 1.32 3.12 -6.94
N LEU A 543 0.14 3.70 -6.80
CA LEU A 543 -0.36 4.32 -5.58
C LEU A 543 -0.99 3.27 -4.65
N VAL A 544 -0.16 2.57 -3.86
CA VAL A 544 -0.64 1.53 -2.91
C VAL A 544 0.01 1.70 -1.56
#